data_70953301ea558665582bea67195e63ea
#
_entry.id   70953301ea558665582bea67195e63ea
#
_cell.length_a   1.000
_cell.length_b   1.000
_cell.length_c   1.000
_cell.angle_alpha   90.00
_cell.angle_beta   90.00
_cell.angle_gamma   90.00
#
_symmetry.space_group_name_H-M   'P 1'
#
loop_
_entity.id
_entity.type
_entity.pdbx_description
1 polymer ?
#
loop_
_entity_poly.entity_id
_entity_poly.type
_entity_poly.pdbx_seq_one_letter_code
_entity_poly.pdbx_strand_id
1 'polypeptide(L)'
;MQPEQPELSRDQEVQGLTAAPRSEPPLKIGGVLILVAIGLILSLVQNLGHFLGNLAPFRQVQVWERLTTPGSTAYHPNWKPVLLFELVSSSAIFGLNAVAVALFFRKQRVFPKFIVMVIPIIFILILLGYYFSGLIPAVAESPDYSKQPTVLIVRFVALHVWIPYFLLSERVKKTFVR
;
A
#
# COMPACT_ATOMS: atom_id res chain seq x y z
N MET A 1 -77.42 3.83 1.76
CA MET A 1 -76.42 3.71 0.69
C MET A 1 -75.07 4.22 1.25
N GLN A 2 -74.22 3.34 1.70
CA GLN A 2 -72.85 3.68 2.06
C GLN A 2 -71.95 3.44 0.83
N PRO A 3 -71.06 4.34 0.47
CA PRO A 3 -70.14 4.11 -0.61
C PRO A 3 -69.03 3.14 -0.15
N GLU A 4 -68.85 2.08 -0.92
CA GLU A 4 -67.69 1.18 -0.83
C GLU A 4 -66.38 1.98 -0.96
N GLN A 5 -65.56 1.92 0.07
CA GLN A 5 -64.18 2.40 -0.02
C GLN A 5 -63.36 1.36 -0.77
N PRO A 6 -62.53 1.76 -1.74
CA PRO A 6 -61.81 0.83 -2.56
C PRO A 6 -60.69 0.12 -1.77
N GLU A 7 -60.69 -1.19 -1.86
CA GLU A 7 -59.62 -2.08 -1.31
C GLU A 7 -58.21 -1.84 -1.87
N LEU A 8 -58.07 -0.88 -2.78
CA LEU A 8 -56.84 -0.47 -3.43
C LEU A 8 -55.76 0.07 -2.47
N SER A 9 -56.12 0.40 -1.22
CA SER A 9 -55.19 1.03 -0.26
C SER A 9 -54.32 0.02 0.48
N ARG A 10 -54.74 -1.23 0.65
CA ARG A 10 -54.00 -2.26 1.40
C ARG A 10 -52.89 -2.88 0.58
N ASP A 11 -53.07 -3.12 -0.71
CA ASP A 11 -52.10 -3.74 -1.58
C ASP A 11 -50.91 -2.79 -1.88
N GLN A 12 -51.19 -1.47 -1.91
CA GLN A 12 -50.14 -0.47 -2.05
C GLN A 12 -49.32 -0.29 -0.77
N GLU A 13 -49.93 -0.43 0.40
CA GLU A 13 -49.25 -0.33 1.69
C GLU A 13 -48.37 -1.57 1.96
N VAL A 14 -48.83 -2.76 1.58
CA VAL A 14 -48.09 -4.01 1.68
C VAL A 14 -46.91 -4.05 0.68
N GLN A 15 -47.08 -3.49 -0.52
CA GLN A 15 -45.97 -3.36 -1.48
C GLN A 15 -44.90 -2.34 -1.04
N GLY A 16 -45.27 -1.31 -0.30
CA GLY A 16 -44.34 -0.34 0.30
C GLY A 16 -43.47 -0.95 1.43
N LEU A 17 -44.05 -1.90 2.19
CA LEU A 17 -43.37 -2.55 3.31
C LEU A 17 -42.46 -3.70 2.92
N THR A 18 -42.63 -4.27 1.72
CA THR A 18 -41.77 -5.38 1.21
C THR A 18 -40.68 -4.95 0.25
N ALA A 19 -40.55 -3.65 -0.04
CA ALA A 19 -39.40 -3.14 -0.80
C ALA A 19 -38.14 -3.17 0.10
N ALA A 20 -37.47 -4.31 0.14
CA ALA A 20 -36.10 -4.40 0.66
C ALA A 20 -35.29 -3.25 0.06
N PRO A 21 -34.47 -2.54 0.86
CA PRO A 21 -33.66 -1.44 0.35
C PRO A 21 -32.86 -1.92 -0.84
N ARG A 22 -33.15 -1.43 -2.03
CA ARG A 22 -32.42 -1.75 -3.24
C ARG A 22 -30.97 -1.34 -2.97
N SER A 23 -30.11 -2.31 -2.80
CA SER A 23 -28.66 -2.07 -2.68
C SER A 23 -28.23 -1.34 -3.95
N GLU A 24 -27.88 -0.07 -3.82
CA GLU A 24 -27.33 0.69 -4.95
C GLU A 24 -26.18 -0.09 -5.60
N PRO A 25 -26.11 -0.14 -6.91
CA PRO A 25 -25.02 -0.84 -7.57
C PRO A 25 -23.67 -0.22 -7.17
N PRO A 26 -22.61 -1.04 -6.99
CA PRO A 26 -21.31 -0.55 -6.57
C PRO A 26 -20.78 0.52 -7.51
N LEU A 27 -20.30 1.63 -6.96
CA LEU A 27 -19.75 2.72 -7.75
C LEU A 27 -18.54 2.25 -8.58
N LYS A 28 -18.40 2.83 -9.76
CA LYS A 28 -17.23 2.64 -10.59
C LYS A 28 -16.04 3.39 -9.97
N ILE A 29 -14.81 2.84 -10.18
CA ILE A 29 -13.57 3.54 -9.82
C ILE A 29 -13.55 4.86 -10.58
N GLY A 30 -13.45 5.99 -9.87
CA GLY A 30 -13.50 7.32 -10.48
C GLY A 30 -13.09 8.41 -9.50
N GLY A 31 -12.91 9.66 -9.97
CA GLY A 31 -12.43 10.78 -9.13
C GLY A 31 -11.07 10.47 -8.52
N VAL A 32 -10.89 10.77 -7.25
CA VAL A 32 -9.61 10.56 -6.51
C VAL A 32 -9.15 9.09 -6.54
N LEU A 33 -10.07 8.11 -6.66
CA LEU A 33 -9.69 6.70 -6.78
C LEU A 33 -8.91 6.38 -8.06
N ILE A 34 -8.99 7.20 -9.11
CA ILE A 34 -8.14 7.06 -10.30
C ILE A 34 -6.70 7.40 -9.95
N LEU A 35 -6.48 8.48 -9.18
CA LEU A 35 -5.14 8.83 -8.70
C LEU A 35 -4.56 7.73 -7.82
N VAL A 36 -5.39 7.14 -6.95
CA VAL A 36 -4.99 5.98 -6.14
C VAL A 36 -4.59 4.80 -7.04
N ALA A 37 -5.37 4.50 -8.08
CA ALA A 37 -5.05 3.42 -9.02
C ALA A 37 -3.70 3.64 -9.70
N ILE A 38 -3.47 4.85 -10.22
CA ILE A 38 -2.20 5.23 -10.86
C ILE A 38 -1.05 5.11 -9.85
N GLY A 39 -1.23 5.66 -8.64
CA GLY A 39 -0.23 5.57 -7.57
C GLY A 39 0.11 4.14 -7.18
N LEU A 40 -0.88 3.26 -7.07
CA LEU A 40 -0.67 1.83 -6.78
C LEU A 40 0.13 1.11 -7.88
N ILE A 41 -0.17 1.40 -9.15
CA ILE A 41 0.56 0.80 -10.28
C ILE A 41 2.00 1.31 -10.32
N LEU A 42 2.19 2.62 -10.20
CA LEU A 42 3.53 3.22 -10.20
C LEU A 42 4.36 2.70 -9.02
N SER A 43 3.76 2.61 -7.82
CA SER A 43 4.46 2.06 -6.65
C SER A 43 4.80 0.58 -6.82
N LEU A 44 3.94 -0.21 -7.49
CA LEU A 44 4.25 -1.61 -7.78
C LEU A 44 5.49 -1.74 -8.68
N VAL A 45 5.58 -0.94 -9.75
CA VAL A 45 6.72 -0.93 -10.66
C VAL A 45 8.00 -0.48 -9.94
N GLN A 46 7.93 0.59 -9.13
CA GLN A 46 9.06 1.07 -8.34
C GLN A 46 9.53 0.03 -7.32
N ASN A 47 8.59 -0.59 -6.58
CA ASN A 47 8.93 -1.61 -5.58
C ASN A 47 9.52 -2.88 -6.22
N LEU A 48 9.09 -3.24 -7.43
CA LEU A 48 9.74 -4.31 -8.19
C LEU A 48 11.19 -3.94 -8.51
N GLY A 49 11.45 -2.71 -8.96
CA GLY A 49 12.80 -2.22 -9.22
C GLY A 49 13.70 -2.27 -7.97
N HIS A 50 13.19 -1.81 -6.83
CA HIS A 50 13.90 -1.89 -5.54
C HIS A 50 14.17 -3.34 -5.11
N PHE A 51 13.19 -4.22 -5.22
CA PHE A 51 13.36 -5.64 -4.92
C PHE A 51 14.46 -6.28 -5.79
N LEU A 52 14.43 -6.06 -7.10
CA LEU A 52 15.43 -6.59 -8.02
C LEU A 52 16.82 -6.00 -7.75
N GLY A 53 16.92 -4.71 -7.40
CA GLY A 53 18.15 -4.05 -6.98
C GLY A 53 18.74 -4.67 -5.72
N ASN A 54 17.91 -4.89 -4.69
CA ASN A 54 18.35 -5.51 -3.43
C ASN A 54 18.67 -7.00 -3.57
N LEU A 55 18.17 -7.66 -4.62
CA LEU A 55 18.54 -9.03 -4.95
C LEU A 55 19.91 -9.15 -5.63
N ALA A 56 20.38 -8.08 -6.29
CA ALA A 56 21.61 -8.09 -7.11
C ALA A 56 22.88 -8.53 -6.33
N PRO A 57 23.16 -8.04 -5.10
CA PRO A 57 24.33 -8.49 -4.34
C PRO A 57 24.36 -10.00 -4.07
N PHE A 58 23.19 -10.63 -3.90
CA PHE A 58 23.08 -12.06 -3.64
C PHE A 58 23.27 -12.92 -4.91
N ARG A 59 23.06 -12.34 -6.08
CA ARG A 59 23.28 -13.01 -7.38
C ARG A 59 24.70 -12.87 -7.90
N GLN A 60 25.45 -11.89 -7.39
CA GLN A 60 26.82 -11.60 -7.80
C GLN A 60 27.78 -11.99 -6.67
N VAL A 61 28.32 -13.20 -6.74
CA VAL A 61 29.21 -13.76 -5.70
C VAL A 61 30.36 -12.81 -5.36
N GLN A 62 30.96 -12.20 -6.37
CA GLN A 62 32.07 -11.25 -6.19
C GLN A 62 31.66 -10.00 -5.38
N VAL A 63 30.45 -9.47 -5.60
CA VAL A 63 29.92 -8.33 -4.84
C VAL A 63 29.66 -8.74 -3.40
N TRP A 64 29.01 -9.90 -3.21
CA TRP A 64 28.74 -10.45 -1.88
C TRP A 64 30.04 -10.64 -1.08
N GLU A 65 31.00 -11.34 -1.64
CA GLU A 65 32.30 -11.59 -0.98
C GLU A 65 33.03 -10.29 -0.65
N ARG A 66 33.08 -9.35 -1.60
CA ARG A 66 33.73 -8.05 -1.41
C ARG A 66 33.14 -7.26 -0.24
N LEU A 67 31.84 -7.32 0.00
CA LEU A 67 31.16 -6.58 1.04
C LEU A 67 31.18 -7.31 2.40
N THR A 68 31.15 -8.66 2.39
CA THR A 68 30.90 -9.44 3.61
C THR A 68 32.09 -10.25 4.12
N THR A 69 33.18 -10.34 3.36
CA THR A 69 34.36 -11.10 3.79
C THR A 69 35.38 -10.21 4.52
N PRO A 70 35.75 -10.55 5.76
CA PRO A 70 36.80 -9.84 6.50
C PRO A 70 38.12 -9.75 5.72
N GLY A 71 38.73 -8.57 5.70
CA GLY A 71 39.97 -8.32 4.96
C GLY A 71 39.77 -7.75 3.55
N SER A 72 38.57 -7.72 3.03
CA SER A 72 38.24 -7.00 1.80
C SER A 72 38.25 -5.48 2.01
N THR A 73 38.61 -4.71 0.97
CA THR A 73 38.68 -3.23 1.03
C THR A 73 37.33 -2.55 1.28
N ALA A 74 36.21 -3.21 0.95
CA ALA A 74 34.88 -2.68 1.16
C ALA A 74 34.13 -3.36 2.31
N TYR A 75 34.83 -4.22 3.07
CA TYR A 75 34.20 -4.93 4.18
C TYR A 75 33.73 -4.01 5.29
N HIS A 76 32.53 -4.27 5.76
CA HIS A 76 32.03 -3.74 7.02
C HIS A 76 31.12 -4.79 7.69
N PRO A 77 31.19 -4.99 9.03
CA PRO A 77 30.43 -6.04 9.71
C PRO A 77 28.91 -5.89 9.54
N ASN A 78 28.41 -4.67 9.34
CA ASN A 78 26.99 -4.40 9.14
C ASN A 78 26.49 -4.69 7.72
N TRP A 79 27.34 -4.93 6.71
CA TRP A 79 26.85 -5.21 5.35
C TRP A 79 25.93 -6.42 5.30
N LYS A 80 26.34 -7.53 5.88
CA LYS A 80 25.56 -8.77 5.84
C LYS A 80 24.15 -8.60 6.44
N PRO A 81 23.98 -8.10 7.68
CA PRO A 81 22.64 -7.92 8.25
C PRO A 81 21.83 -6.85 7.52
N VAL A 82 22.45 -5.77 7.01
CA VAL A 82 21.75 -4.73 6.26
C VAL A 82 21.24 -5.28 4.93
N LEU A 83 22.07 -5.96 4.15
CA LEU A 83 21.66 -6.56 2.86
C LEU A 83 20.52 -7.57 3.04
N LEU A 84 20.57 -8.40 4.08
CA LEU A 84 19.48 -9.34 4.39
C LEU A 84 18.20 -8.60 4.77
N PHE A 85 18.29 -7.58 5.61
CA PHE A 85 17.13 -6.77 5.99
C PHE A 85 16.52 -6.08 4.78
N GLU A 86 17.33 -5.46 3.92
CA GLU A 86 16.88 -4.79 2.68
C GLU A 86 16.20 -5.77 1.72
N LEU A 87 16.72 -6.98 1.56
CA LEU A 87 16.10 -8.00 0.72
C LEU A 87 14.75 -8.45 1.27
N VAL A 88 14.67 -8.74 2.57
CA VAL A 88 13.43 -9.19 3.22
C VAL A 88 12.37 -8.09 3.20
N SER A 89 12.75 -6.85 3.58
CA SER A 89 11.83 -5.72 3.62
C SER A 89 11.34 -5.33 2.23
N SER A 90 12.21 -5.28 1.21
CA SER A 90 11.79 -4.99 -0.16
C SER A 90 10.88 -6.09 -0.75
N SER A 91 11.14 -7.36 -0.42
CA SER A 91 10.26 -8.47 -0.80
C SER A 91 8.88 -8.33 -0.16
N ALA A 92 8.83 -8.01 1.14
CA ALA A 92 7.59 -7.79 1.86
C ALA A 92 6.81 -6.59 1.30
N ILE A 93 7.47 -5.46 1.06
CA ILE A 93 6.88 -4.25 0.48
C ILE A 93 6.30 -4.54 -0.90
N PHE A 94 7.05 -5.22 -1.76
CA PHE A 94 6.57 -5.60 -3.10
C PHE A 94 5.34 -6.52 -3.01
N GLY A 95 5.38 -7.55 -2.17
CA GLY A 95 4.26 -8.47 -1.95
C GLY A 95 3.01 -7.77 -1.42
N LEU A 96 3.15 -6.93 -0.38
CA LEU A 96 2.04 -6.14 0.19
C LEU A 96 1.43 -5.20 -0.85
N ASN A 97 2.26 -4.57 -1.69
CA ASN A 97 1.79 -3.69 -2.75
C ASN A 97 1.05 -4.47 -3.83
N ALA A 98 1.55 -5.65 -4.24
CA ALA A 98 0.88 -6.52 -5.21
C ALA A 98 -0.51 -6.97 -4.70
N VAL A 99 -0.61 -7.33 -3.42
CA VAL A 99 -1.89 -7.64 -2.76
C VAL A 99 -2.82 -6.42 -2.76
N ALA A 100 -2.30 -5.22 -2.43
CA ALA A 100 -3.08 -3.99 -2.46
C ALA A 100 -3.67 -3.71 -3.85
N VAL A 101 -2.86 -3.86 -4.91
CA VAL A 101 -3.30 -3.72 -6.31
C VAL A 101 -4.41 -4.72 -6.63
N ALA A 102 -4.22 -6.00 -6.27
CA ALA A 102 -5.22 -7.04 -6.52
C ALA A 102 -6.56 -6.76 -5.80
N LEU A 103 -6.51 -6.39 -4.52
CA LEU A 103 -7.70 -6.05 -3.73
C LEU A 103 -8.40 -4.80 -4.26
N PHE A 104 -7.65 -3.79 -4.71
CA PHE A 104 -8.18 -2.55 -5.27
C PHE A 104 -8.99 -2.82 -6.54
N PHE A 105 -8.41 -3.51 -7.53
CA PHE A 105 -9.09 -3.77 -8.80
C PHE A 105 -10.23 -4.77 -8.68
N ARG A 106 -10.16 -5.69 -7.72
CA ARG A 106 -11.28 -6.58 -7.37
C ARG A 106 -12.37 -5.90 -6.55
N LYS A 107 -12.20 -4.63 -6.17
CA LYS A 107 -13.13 -3.85 -5.33
C LYS A 107 -13.51 -4.55 -4.02
N GLN A 108 -12.55 -5.20 -3.40
CA GLN A 108 -12.75 -5.98 -2.17
C GLN A 108 -13.02 -5.06 -0.97
N ARG A 109 -14.01 -5.40 -0.14
CA ARG A 109 -14.34 -4.66 1.10
C ARG A 109 -13.16 -4.55 2.07
N VAL A 110 -12.23 -5.50 1.98
CA VAL A 110 -11.03 -5.55 2.82
C VAL A 110 -10.01 -4.48 2.41
N PHE A 111 -10.03 -4.00 1.14
CA PHE A 111 -9.00 -3.08 0.62
C PHE A 111 -8.79 -1.82 1.47
N PRO A 112 -9.83 -1.05 1.87
CA PRO A 112 -9.63 0.17 2.67
C PRO A 112 -8.98 -0.10 4.03
N LYS A 113 -9.36 -1.18 4.70
CA LYS A 113 -8.75 -1.60 5.97
C LYS A 113 -7.32 -2.06 5.77
N PHE A 114 -7.09 -2.85 4.73
CA PHE A 114 -5.77 -3.37 4.37
C PHE A 114 -4.79 -2.24 4.09
N ILE A 115 -5.16 -1.28 3.25
CA ILE A 115 -4.26 -0.19 2.85
C ILE A 115 -3.92 0.74 4.03
N VAL A 116 -4.89 1.03 4.91
CA VAL A 116 -4.70 1.83 6.14
C VAL A 116 -3.68 1.17 7.08
N MET A 117 -3.67 -0.16 7.16
CA MET A 117 -2.70 -0.90 7.97
C MET A 117 -1.34 -1.03 7.28
N VAL A 118 -1.33 -1.24 5.97
CA VAL A 118 -0.11 -1.52 5.20
C VAL A 118 0.74 -0.27 5.00
N ILE A 119 0.14 0.92 4.79
CA ILE A 119 0.91 2.15 4.58
C ILE A 119 1.86 2.46 5.75
N PRO A 120 1.43 2.44 7.04
CA PRO A 120 2.33 2.64 8.16
C PRO A 120 3.41 1.55 8.27
N ILE A 121 3.06 0.28 8.01
CA ILE A 121 4.03 -0.83 8.03
C ILE A 121 5.14 -0.59 7.02
N ILE A 122 4.78 -0.25 5.78
CA ILE A 122 5.76 0.08 4.73
C ILE A 122 6.63 1.27 5.15
N PHE A 123 6.03 2.31 5.73
CA PHE A 123 6.78 3.47 6.21
C PHE A 123 7.81 3.09 7.28
N ILE A 124 7.43 2.25 8.25
CA ILE A 124 8.33 1.76 9.30
C ILE A 124 9.48 0.93 8.70
N LEU A 125 9.18 0.03 7.74
CA LEU A 125 10.23 -0.77 7.09
C LEU A 125 11.23 0.11 6.36
N ILE A 126 10.78 1.16 5.66
CA ILE A 126 11.66 2.11 4.96
C ILE A 126 12.49 2.92 5.97
N LEU A 127 11.89 3.36 7.07
CA LEU A 127 12.57 4.10 8.13
C LEU A 127 13.68 3.25 8.78
N LEU A 128 13.39 1.97 9.06
CA LEU A 128 14.38 1.04 9.59
C LEU A 128 15.50 0.76 8.58
N GLY A 129 15.17 0.60 7.28
CA GLY A 129 16.16 0.46 6.22
C GLY A 129 17.11 1.66 6.16
N TYR A 130 16.56 2.89 6.21
CA TYR A 130 17.35 4.11 6.27
C TYR A 130 18.29 4.12 7.49
N TYR A 131 17.77 3.78 8.68
CA TYR A 131 18.57 3.71 9.90
C TYR A 131 19.70 2.69 9.79
N PHE A 132 19.41 1.46 9.37
CA PHE A 132 20.41 0.39 9.28
C PHE A 132 21.46 0.67 8.20
N SER A 133 21.06 1.22 7.06
CA SER A 133 21.99 1.60 6.00
C SER A 133 22.96 2.69 6.45
N GLY A 134 22.50 3.60 7.30
CA GLY A 134 23.35 4.65 7.90
C GLY A 134 24.43 4.14 8.87
N LEU A 135 24.35 2.88 9.32
CA LEU A 135 25.40 2.26 10.13
C LEU A 135 26.65 1.88 9.32
N ILE A 136 26.60 2.02 8.00
CA ILE A 136 27.72 1.74 7.10
C ILE A 136 28.27 3.10 6.60
N PRO A 137 29.50 3.51 6.99
CA PRO A 137 30.03 4.83 6.65
C PRO A 137 30.01 5.13 5.14
N ALA A 138 30.38 4.16 4.32
CA ALA A 138 30.37 4.30 2.86
C ALA A 138 28.98 4.59 2.27
N VAL A 139 27.91 4.14 2.95
CA VAL A 139 26.52 4.44 2.56
C VAL A 139 26.12 5.80 3.12
N ALA A 140 26.40 6.08 4.39
CA ALA A 140 26.05 7.32 5.07
C ALA A 140 26.63 8.57 4.39
N GLU A 141 27.82 8.46 3.80
CA GLU A 141 28.50 9.54 3.06
C GLU A 141 28.01 9.68 1.61
N SER A 142 27.16 8.78 1.13
CA SER A 142 26.68 8.81 -0.25
C SER A 142 25.66 9.95 -0.50
N PRO A 143 25.70 10.59 -1.70
CA PRO A 143 24.72 11.62 -2.05
C PRO A 143 23.26 11.16 -2.03
N ASP A 144 23.03 9.87 -2.28
CA ASP A 144 21.67 9.32 -2.27
C ASP A 144 21.15 9.13 -0.85
N TYR A 145 22.01 8.79 0.11
CA TYR A 145 21.63 8.72 1.52
C TYR A 145 21.22 10.09 2.07
N SER A 146 21.94 11.15 1.70
CA SER A 146 21.64 12.52 2.14
C SER A 146 20.28 13.05 1.67
N LYS A 147 19.71 12.50 0.61
CA LYS A 147 18.36 12.84 0.10
C LYS A 147 17.24 12.07 0.79
N GLN A 148 17.54 10.98 1.47
CA GLN A 148 16.53 10.10 2.08
C GLN A 148 15.63 10.80 3.12
N PRO A 149 16.12 11.71 3.99
CA PRO A 149 15.26 12.42 4.93
C PRO A 149 14.13 13.17 4.25
N THR A 150 14.40 13.83 3.12
CA THR A 150 13.37 14.53 2.34
C THR A 150 12.31 13.56 1.83
N VAL A 151 12.73 12.40 1.31
CA VAL A 151 11.81 11.36 0.84
C VAL A 151 10.95 10.82 1.99
N LEU A 152 11.53 10.60 3.17
CA LEU A 152 10.81 10.16 4.36
C LEU A 152 9.77 11.18 4.82
N ILE A 153 10.09 12.47 4.80
CA ILE A 153 9.13 13.55 5.14
C ILE A 153 7.95 13.54 4.16
N VAL A 154 8.21 13.47 2.85
CA VAL A 154 7.15 13.42 1.83
C VAL A 154 6.25 12.21 2.04
N ARG A 155 6.82 11.03 2.33
CA ARG A 155 6.06 9.81 2.61
C ARG A 155 5.25 9.93 3.90
N PHE A 156 5.81 10.55 4.94
CA PHE A 156 5.11 10.82 6.19
C PHE A 156 3.90 11.73 5.99
N VAL A 157 4.04 12.81 5.23
CA VAL A 157 2.92 13.69 4.87
C VAL A 157 1.86 12.94 4.06
N ALA A 158 2.29 12.16 3.07
CA ALA A 158 1.36 11.37 2.27
C ALA A 158 0.53 10.37 3.11
N LEU A 159 1.12 9.74 4.12
CA LEU A 159 0.43 8.87 5.07
C LEU A 159 -0.71 9.60 5.79
N HIS A 160 -0.47 10.84 6.24
CA HIS A 160 -1.49 11.65 6.93
C HIS A 160 -2.63 12.12 6.00
N VAL A 161 -2.40 12.17 4.70
CA VAL A 161 -3.43 12.49 3.71
C VAL A 161 -4.24 11.24 3.32
N TRP A 162 -3.55 10.14 3.04
CA TRP A 162 -4.21 8.95 2.50
C TRP A 162 -4.98 8.14 3.54
N ILE A 163 -4.49 8.02 4.78
CA ILE A 163 -5.20 7.27 5.82
C ILE A 163 -6.58 7.86 6.11
N PRO A 164 -6.73 9.17 6.42
CA PRO A 164 -8.05 9.76 6.60
C PRO A 164 -8.94 9.64 5.37
N TYR A 165 -8.37 9.79 4.17
CA TYR A 165 -9.13 9.60 2.93
C TYR A 165 -9.78 8.22 2.86
N PHE A 166 -9.02 7.14 3.11
CA PHE A 166 -9.57 5.79 3.07
C PHE A 166 -10.57 5.49 4.19
N LEU A 167 -10.44 6.13 5.35
CA LEU A 167 -11.34 5.93 6.49
C LEU A 167 -12.65 6.72 6.36
N LEU A 168 -12.59 7.94 5.84
CA LEU A 168 -13.70 8.89 5.88
C LEU A 168 -14.48 8.98 4.57
N SER A 169 -13.88 8.62 3.43
CA SER A 169 -14.50 8.81 2.11
C SER A 169 -15.71 7.92 1.88
N GLU A 170 -16.90 8.53 1.71
CA GLU A 170 -18.13 7.85 1.30
C GLU A 170 -17.96 7.12 -0.05
N ARG A 171 -17.17 7.70 -0.96
CA ARG A 171 -16.89 7.09 -2.25
C ARG A 171 -16.12 5.77 -2.10
N VAL A 172 -15.16 5.71 -1.18
CA VAL A 172 -14.43 4.47 -0.86
C VAL A 172 -15.42 3.41 -0.36
N LYS A 173 -16.29 3.76 0.61
CA LYS A 173 -17.28 2.85 1.19
C LYS A 173 -18.25 2.30 0.12
N LYS A 174 -18.69 3.14 -0.82
CA LYS A 174 -19.63 2.74 -1.90
C LYS A 174 -18.95 2.01 -3.06
N THR A 175 -17.63 2.11 -3.22
CA THR A 175 -16.89 1.43 -4.31
C THR A 175 -16.42 0.03 -3.90
N PHE A 176 -15.95 -0.13 -2.66
CA PHE A 176 -15.39 -1.38 -2.15
C PHE A 176 -16.45 -2.17 -1.36
N VAL A 177 -17.31 -2.88 -2.09
CA VAL A 177 -18.51 -3.56 -1.53
C VAL A 177 -18.52 -5.08 -1.71
N ARG A 178 -17.50 -5.65 -2.38
CA ARG A 178 -17.37 -7.09 -2.64
C ARG A 178 -16.54 -7.80 -1.59
#